data_d2d99d1299992af220d089c7643eba95
#
_entry.id   d2d99d1299992af220d089c7643eba95
#
_cell.length_a   1.000
_cell.length_b   1.000
_cell.length_c   1.000
_cell.angle_alpha   90.00
_cell.angle_beta   90.00
_cell.angle_gamma   90.00
#
_symmetry.space_group_name_H-M   'P 1'
#
loop_
_entity.id
_entity.type
_entity.pdbx_description
1 polymer ?
#
loop_
_entity_poly.entity_id
_entity_poly.type
_entity_poly.pdbx_seq_one_letter_code
_entity_poly.pdbx_strand_id
1 'polypeptide(L)'
;MLRRVNCVRIAKTACVLLFVGGVSLAAAKGTRILFPEWSGPTAGSYNKPSGELGKKATARRPWSLETVASSIDGKPLNGKPISAVGEIVDLSCYLQVGKHGDKHRGCGQKCVANGQPVGLLTKDGSIYTLIDEEHNARRDGLTTFRKQAIEHMAHIVTVNGTLSVVDGQKAIYVQGTMKKQ
;
A
#
# COMPACT_ATOMS: atom_id res chain seq x y z
N MET A 1 -1.44 -71.75 -19.74
CA MET A 1 -1.66 -70.54 -20.57
C MET A 1 -1.41 -69.32 -19.71
N LEU A 2 -0.14 -68.83 -19.65
CA LEU A 2 0.23 -67.65 -18.83
C LEU A 2 0.08 -66.38 -19.68
N ARG A 3 -0.79 -65.49 -19.26
CA ARG A 3 -0.89 -64.15 -19.89
C ARG A 3 0.32 -63.27 -19.49
N ARG A 4 1.10 -62.88 -20.45
CA ARG A 4 2.15 -61.88 -20.28
C ARG A 4 1.48 -60.51 -20.05
N VAL A 5 1.63 -59.99 -18.86
CA VAL A 5 1.21 -58.62 -18.52
C VAL A 5 2.27 -57.66 -19.11
N ASN A 6 1.86 -56.76 -20.01
CA ASN A 6 2.72 -55.84 -20.70
C ASN A 6 3.28 -54.77 -19.72
N CYS A 7 4.52 -54.92 -19.32
CA CYS A 7 5.30 -53.97 -18.51
C CYS A 7 5.48 -52.57 -19.14
N VAL A 8 5.15 -52.40 -20.39
CA VAL A 8 5.35 -51.14 -21.13
C VAL A 8 4.32 -50.05 -20.76
N ARG A 9 3.12 -50.42 -20.26
CA ARG A 9 2.09 -49.44 -19.91
C ARG A 9 2.32 -48.75 -18.55
N ILE A 10 3.06 -49.39 -17.62
CA ILE A 10 3.31 -48.83 -16.27
C ILE A 10 4.41 -47.76 -16.32
N ALA A 11 5.40 -47.92 -17.21
CA ALA A 11 6.50 -46.96 -17.36
C ALA A 11 6.04 -45.59 -17.92
N LYS A 12 5.03 -45.58 -18.80
CA LYS A 12 4.52 -44.32 -19.41
C LYS A 12 3.67 -43.49 -18.43
N THR A 13 2.96 -44.13 -17.50
CA THR A 13 2.13 -43.44 -16.53
C THR A 13 2.96 -42.81 -15.39
N ALA A 14 4.09 -43.46 -15.02
CA ALA A 14 5.00 -42.94 -14.01
C ALA A 14 5.75 -41.68 -14.48
N CYS A 15 6.13 -41.61 -15.78
CA CYS A 15 6.82 -40.43 -16.33
C CYS A 15 5.86 -39.20 -16.43
N VAL A 16 4.58 -39.38 -16.71
CA VAL A 16 3.61 -38.27 -16.79
C VAL A 16 3.33 -37.68 -15.41
N LEU A 17 3.26 -38.49 -14.36
CA LEU A 17 3.04 -38.02 -12.99
C LEU A 17 4.24 -37.27 -12.42
N LEU A 18 5.46 -37.64 -12.78
CA LEU A 18 6.68 -36.92 -12.39
C LEU A 18 6.80 -35.54 -13.08
N PHE A 19 6.28 -35.39 -14.32
CA PHE A 19 6.32 -34.12 -15.03
C PHE A 19 5.28 -33.11 -14.48
N VAL A 20 4.10 -33.57 -14.07
CA VAL A 20 3.07 -32.70 -13.47
C VAL A 20 3.47 -32.25 -12.07
N GLY A 21 4.12 -33.11 -11.27
CA GLY A 21 4.64 -32.74 -9.95
C GLY A 21 5.78 -31.71 -10.00
N GLY A 22 6.63 -31.76 -11.02
CA GLY A 22 7.76 -30.84 -11.21
C GLY A 22 7.33 -29.41 -11.57
N VAL A 23 6.27 -29.26 -12.36
CA VAL A 23 5.74 -27.94 -12.75
C VAL A 23 5.07 -27.22 -11.59
N SER A 24 4.42 -27.97 -10.68
CA SER A 24 3.75 -27.37 -9.51
C SER A 24 4.75 -26.82 -8.47
N LEU A 25 5.93 -27.41 -8.31
CA LEU A 25 6.97 -26.88 -7.42
C LEU A 25 7.69 -25.65 -8.00
N ALA A 26 7.77 -25.50 -9.32
CA ALA A 26 8.36 -24.34 -9.96
C ALA A 26 7.42 -23.12 -9.87
N ALA A 27 6.10 -23.33 -9.95
CA ALA A 27 5.12 -22.25 -9.82
C ALA A 27 5.08 -21.64 -8.42
N ALA A 28 5.34 -22.42 -7.36
CA ALA A 28 5.36 -21.90 -5.98
C ALA A 28 6.58 -21.02 -5.66
N LYS A 29 7.67 -21.13 -6.42
CA LYS A 29 8.85 -20.24 -6.31
C LYS A 29 8.77 -19.01 -7.23
N GLY A 30 7.79 -18.95 -8.13
CA GLY A 30 7.70 -17.95 -9.20
C GLY A 30 7.11 -16.59 -8.78
N THR A 31 6.48 -16.47 -7.61
CA THR A 31 5.89 -15.19 -7.16
C THR A 31 6.92 -14.11 -6.84
N ARG A 32 8.18 -14.47 -6.58
CA ARG A 32 9.27 -13.50 -6.37
C ARG A 32 9.88 -12.96 -7.67
N ILE A 33 9.61 -13.57 -8.83
CA ILE A 33 10.17 -13.12 -10.11
C ILE A 33 9.32 -11.98 -10.70
N LEU A 34 8.00 -11.98 -10.45
CA LEU A 34 7.09 -10.96 -10.97
C LEU A 34 7.09 -9.67 -10.12
N PHE A 35 7.43 -9.78 -8.82
CA PHE A 35 7.56 -8.64 -7.91
C PHE A 35 8.85 -8.79 -7.11
N PRO A 36 10.03 -8.62 -7.76
CA PRO A 36 11.27 -8.57 -7.01
C PRO A 36 11.15 -7.44 -5.98
N GLU A 37 11.58 -7.69 -4.74
CA GLU A 37 11.78 -6.60 -3.80
C GLU A 37 12.69 -5.58 -4.49
N TRP A 38 12.10 -4.49 -4.93
CA TRP A 38 12.80 -3.53 -5.80
C TRP A 38 13.99 -2.93 -5.07
N SER A 39 13.76 -2.55 -3.84
CA SER A 39 14.79 -2.21 -2.86
C SER A 39 14.16 -2.06 -1.48
N GLY A 40 14.96 -2.10 -0.43
CA GLY A 40 14.51 -1.81 0.92
C GLY A 40 14.18 -0.32 1.11
N PRO A 41 13.43 0.02 2.17
CA PRO A 41 13.16 1.39 2.56
C PRO A 41 14.44 2.16 2.86
N THR A 42 14.42 3.48 2.62
CA THR A 42 15.56 4.38 2.86
C THR A 42 15.78 4.63 4.35
N ALA A 43 14.71 4.73 5.14
CA ALA A 43 14.78 5.01 6.57
C ALA A 43 13.63 4.35 7.34
N GLY A 44 13.86 4.08 8.62
CA GLY A 44 12.90 3.46 9.50
C GLY A 44 12.79 1.94 9.34
N SER A 45 12.01 1.35 10.22
CA SER A 45 11.61 -0.05 10.17
C SER A 45 10.20 -0.17 10.73
N TYR A 46 9.53 -1.32 10.50
CA TYR A 46 8.18 -1.55 11.03
C TYR A 46 8.12 -1.55 12.57
N ASN A 47 9.23 -1.85 13.24
CA ASN A 47 9.31 -1.80 14.71
C ASN A 47 9.80 -0.44 15.24
N LYS A 48 10.46 0.36 14.39
CA LYS A 48 10.98 1.69 14.72
C LYS A 48 10.80 2.60 13.52
N PRO A 49 9.59 3.17 13.33
CA PRO A 49 9.31 4.12 12.25
C PRO A 49 10.22 5.34 12.32
N SER A 50 10.55 5.92 11.17
CA SER A 50 11.42 7.09 11.07
C SER A 50 10.71 8.42 11.28
N GLY A 51 9.38 8.42 11.33
CA GLY A 51 8.56 9.62 11.50
C GLY A 51 7.09 9.31 11.70
N GLU A 52 6.32 10.35 11.90
CA GLU A 52 4.87 10.28 12.11
C GLU A 52 4.17 11.32 11.23
N LEU A 53 3.16 10.88 10.49
CA LEU A 53 2.33 11.70 9.61
C LEU A 53 0.90 11.77 10.16
N GLY A 54 0.32 12.95 10.08
CA GLY A 54 -1.07 13.20 10.45
C GLY A 54 -1.35 13.25 11.94
N LYS A 55 -2.55 13.69 12.27
CA LYS A 55 -3.05 13.76 13.64
C LYS A 55 -3.86 12.53 13.97
N LYS A 56 -3.78 12.08 15.23
CA LYS A 56 -4.60 10.98 15.72
C LYS A 56 -6.06 11.40 15.75
N ALA A 57 -6.90 10.69 15.01
CA ALA A 57 -8.34 10.79 15.15
C ALA A 57 -8.81 10.10 16.44
N THR A 58 -10.02 10.39 16.90
CA THR A 58 -10.63 9.73 18.07
C THR A 58 -11.92 9.01 17.68
N ALA A 59 -12.32 7.99 18.44
CA ALA A 59 -13.55 7.25 18.16
C ALA A 59 -14.79 8.15 18.20
N ARG A 60 -14.79 9.19 19.07
CA ARG A 60 -15.89 10.17 19.17
C ARG A 60 -15.90 11.16 18.00
N ARG A 61 -14.72 11.44 17.40
CA ARG A 61 -14.57 12.39 16.30
C ARG A 61 -13.54 11.84 15.32
N PRO A 62 -13.95 10.88 14.50
CA PRO A 62 -13.05 10.32 13.48
C PRO A 62 -12.73 11.34 12.38
N TRP A 63 -13.68 12.18 12.01
CA TRP A 63 -13.55 13.20 10.97
C TRP A 63 -13.31 14.60 11.55
N SER A 64 -12.69 15.47 10.78
CA SER A 64 -12.56 16.89 11.07
C SER A 64 -13.94 17.58 11.04
N LEU A 65 -14.03 18.76 11.65
CA LEU A 65 -15.25 19.58 11.55
C LEU A 65 -15.52 20.01 10.10
N GLU A 66 -14.48 20.24 9.32
CA GLU A 66 -14.57 20.60 7.91
C GLU A 66 -15.18 19.46 7.09
N THR A 67 -14.72 18.22 7.28
CA THR A 67 -15.30 17.03 6.64
C THR A 67 -16.77 16.87 7.01
N VAL A 68 -17.13 17.04 8.28
CA VAL A 68 -18.52 16.97 8.72
C VAL A 68 -19.35 18.07 8.07
N ALA A 69 -18.87 19.31 8.02
CA ALA A 69 -19.58 20.43 7.42
C ALA A 69 -19.77 20.29 5.90
N SER A 70 -18.83 19.67 5.20
CA SER A 70 -18.91 19.45 3.76
C SER A 70 -19.69 18.19 3.36
N SER A 71 -20.09 17.36 4.31
CA SER A 71 -20.82 16.13 4.06
C SER A 71 -22.33 16.39 3.87
N ILE A 72 -23.02 15.44 3.23
CA ILE A 72 -24.48 15.52 3.04
C ILE A 72 -25.14 15.42 4.43
N ASP A 73 -25.95 16.43 4.76
CA ASP A 73 -26.67 16.55 6.04
C ASP A 73 -25.76 16.42 7.29
N GLY A 74 -24.49 16.83 7.18
CA GLY A 74 -23.53 16.71 8.27
C GLY A 74 -23.15 15.25 8.62
N LYS A 75 -23.42 14.30 7.71
CA LYS A 75 -23.19 12.87 7.94
C LYS A 75 -22.13 12.33 6.96
N PRO A 76 -20.85 12.38 7.34
CA PRO A 76 -19.79 11.75 6.54
C PRO A 76 -19.94 10.23 6.53
N LEU A 77 -19.28 9.56 5.59
CA LEU A 77 -19.20 8.10 5.56
C LEU A 77 -18.58 7.55 6.86
N ASN A 78 -18.86 6.27 7.13
CA ASN A 78 -18.29 5.62 8.30
C ASN A 78 -16.76 5.65 8.26
N GLY A 79 -16.18 6.28 9.29
CA GLY A 79 -14.75 6.38 9.49
C GLY A 79 -14.34 5.81 10.83
N LYS A 80 -13.13 5.24 10.89
CA LYS A 80 -12.55 4.73 12.14
C LYS A 80 -11.16 5.31 12.34
N PRO A 81 -10.81 5.73 13.58
CA PRO A 81 -9.44 6.13 13.86
C PRO A 81 -8.47 4.99 13.53
N ILE A 82 -7.37 5.34 12.90
CA ILE A 82 -6.30 4.38 12.60
C ILE A 82 -4.93 5.00 12.88
N SER A 83 -4.01 4.14 13.31
CA SER A 83 -2.58 4.41 13.34
C SER A 83 -1.92 3.20 12.70
N ALA A 84 -1.38 3.37 11.50
CA ALA A 84 -0.78 2.30 10.72
C ALA A 84 0.69 2.58 10.43
N VAL A 85 1.52 1.53 10.45
CA VAL A 85 2.95 1.62 10.13
C VAL A 85 3.20 1.01 8.76
N GLY A 86 3.86 1.76 7.88
CA GLY A 86 4.16 1.30 6.54
C GLY A 86 5.15 2.20 5.81
N GLU A 87 5.55 1.76 4.63
CA GLU A 87 6.37 2.52 3.70
C GLU A 87 5.50 3.49 2.91
N ILE A 88 5.93 4.75 2.79
CA ILE A 88 5.31 5.71 1.88
C ILE A 88 5.75 5.40 0.45
N VAL A 89 4.79 5.13 -0.42
CA VAL A 89 5.03 4.77 -1.82
C VAL A 89 4.26 5.69 -2.78
N ASP A 90 4.82 5.88 -3.97
CA ASP A 90 4.07 6.33 -5.14
C ASP A 90 3.12 5.20 -5.56
N LEU A 91 1.84 5.38 -5.29
CA LEU A 91 0.84 4.34 -5.48
C LEU A 91 0.70 3.94 -6.96
N SER A 92 0.86 4.89 -7.89
CA SER A 92 0.78 4.60 -9.32
C SER A 92 1.86 3.62 -9.76
N CYS A 93 3.12 3.91 -9.46
CA CYS A 93 4.23 3.03 -9.83
C CYS A 93 4.21 1.72 -9.04
N TYR A 94 3.80 1.74 -7.77
CA TYR A 94 3.72 0.53 -6.97
C TYR A 94 2.67 -0.45 -7.54
N LEU A 95 1.45 0.00 -7.79
CA LEU A 95 0.38 -0.85 -8.32
C LEU A 95 0.63 -1.31 -9.75
N GLN A 96 1.33 -0.50 -10.54
CA GLN A 96 1.59 -0.81 -11.94
C GLN A 96 2.73 -1.82 -12.12
N VAL A 97 3.84 -1.64 -11.39
CA VAL A 97 5.08 -2.39 -11.63
C VAL A 97 5.83 -2.77 -10.35
N GLY A 98 5.24 -2.61 -9.17
CA GLY A 98 5.83 -2.99 -7.88
C GLY A 98 7.00 -2.11 -7.42
N LYS A 99 7.20 -0.93 -8.00
CA LYS A 99 8.34 -0.06 -7.65
C LYS A 99 8.15 0.60 -6.29
N HIS A 100 9.10 0.40 -5.40
CA HIS A 100 9.16 1.02 -4.07
C HIS A 100 10.62 1.05 -3.56
N GLY A 101 10.82 1.54 -2.34
CA GLY A 101 12.12 1.56 -1.66
C GLY A 101 13.08 2.61 -2.21
N ASP A 102 14.33 2.53 -1.75
CA ASP A 102 15.38 3.52 -2.00
C ASP A 102 15.60 3.81 -3.49
N LYS A 103 15.70 2.79 -4.30
CA LYS A 103 15.91 2.94 -5.76
C LYS A 103 14.81 3.70 -6.47
N HIS A 104 13.59 3.72 -5.90
CA HIS A 104 12.46 4.45 -6.48
C HIS A 104 12.20 5.81 -5.82
N ARG A 105 12.87 6.13 -4.72
CA ARG A 105 12.62 7.31 -3.90
C ARG A 105 12.57 8.60 -4.72
N GLY A 106 13.61 8.89 -5.47
CA GLY A 106 13.70 10.15 -6.25
C GLY A 106 12.64 10.26 -7.35
N CYS A 107 12.27 9.15 -8.00
CA CYS A 107 11.18 9.12 -8.96
C CYS A 107 9.83 9.32 -8.26
N GLY A 108 9.57 8.59 -7.19
CA GLY A 108 8.34 8.70 -6.42
C GLY A 108 8.10 10.09 -5.85
N GLN A 109 9.15 10.77 -5.37
CA GLN A 109 9.07 12.17 -4.92
C GLN A 109 8.58 13.10 -6.02
N LYS A 110 9.12 12.98 -7.24
CA LYS A 110 8.70 13.78 -8.40
C LYS A 110 7.27 13.47 -8.81
N CYS A 111 6.91 12.19 -8.86
CA CYS A 111 5.56 11.75 -9.22
C CYS A 111 4.53 12.31 -8.23
N VAL A 112 4.77 12.18 -6.93
CA VAL A 112 3.87 12.68 -5.89
C VAL A 112 3.81 14.21 -5.90
N ALA A 113 4.92 14.91 -6.15
CA ALA A 113 4.93 16.36 -6.31
C ALA A 113 4.06 16.82 -7.50
N ASN A 114 3.98 16.02 -8.54
CA ASN A 114 3.16 16.26 -9.74
C ASN A 114 1.73 15.71 -9.62
N GLY A 115 1.28 15.32 -8.43
CA GLY A 115 -0.12 14.95 -8.19
C GLY A 115 -0.43 13.47 -8.20
N GLN A 116 0.55 12.57 -8.42
CA GLN A 116 0.30 11.15 -8.33
C GLN A 116 -0.16 10.74 -6.91
N PRO A 117 -1.01 9.72 -6.78
CA PRO A 117 -1.54 9.29 -5.49
C PRO A 117 -0.44 8.70 -4.59
N VAL A 118 -0.59 8.94 -3.29
CA VAL A 118 0.29 8.42 -2.25
C VAL A 118 -0.30 7.15 -1.67
N GLY A 119 0.53 6.15 -1.42
CA GLY A 119 0.14 4.91 -0.74
C GLY A 119 0.93 4.67 0.55
N LEU A 120 0.35 3.86 1.43
CA LEU A 120 1.03 3.25 2.57
C LEU A 120 1.09 1.74 2.37
N LEU A 121 2.30 1.21 2.19
CA LEU A 121 2.55 -0.22 2.06
C LEU A 121 2.92 -0.78 3.44
N THR A 122 2.05 -1.60 4.01
CA THR A 122 2.27 -2.20 5.33
C THR A 122 3.08 -3.49 5.26
N LYS A 123 3.55 -3.97 6.41
CA LYS A 123 4.42 -5.16 6.50
C LYS A 123 3.78 -6.44 5.93
N ASP A 124 2.47 -6.56 6.01
CA ASP A 124 1.69 -7.70 5.50
C ASP A 124 1.37 -7.58 4.00
N GLY A 125 1.86 -6.54 3.33
CA GLY A 125 1.60 -6.27 1.92
C GLY A 125 0.27 -5.56 1.64
N SER A 126 -0.50 -5.19 2.68
CA SER A 126 -1.69 -4.37 2.49
C SER A 126 -1.33 -2.97 2.01
N ILE A 127 -2.16 -2.43 1.13
CA ILE A 127 -2.02 -1.09 0.59
C ILE A 127 -3.21 -0.23 1.04
N TYR A 128 -2.90 0.99 1.51
CA TYR A 128 -3.88 2.03 1.79
C TYR A 128 -3.59 3.23 0.91
N THR A 129 -4.63 3.78 0.28
CA THR A 129 -4.51 5.10 -0.35
C THR A 129 -4.46 6.16 0.75
N LEU A 130 -3.47 7.05 0.71
CA LEU A 130 -3.39 8.17 1.62
C LEU A 130 -4.01 9.40 0.97
N ILE A 131 -4.99 9.99 1.62
CA ILE A 131 -5.74 11.14 1.14
C ILE A 131 -5.62 12.26 2.18
N ASP A 132 -5.32 13.46 1.69
CA ASP A 132 -5.38 14.66 2.51
C ASP A 132 -6.83 14.96 2.88
N GLU A 133 -7.12 15.09 4.17
CA GLU A 133 -8.47 15.44 4.65
C GLU A 133 -8.82 16.93 4.43
N GLU A 134 -7.88 17.72 3.95
CA GLU A 134 -8.09 19.12 3.63
C GLU A 134 -8.97 19.28 2.39
N HIS A 135 -10.13 19.92 2.55
CA HIS A 135 -11.13 20.08 1.48
C HIS A 135 -11.04 21.42 0.73
N ASN A 136 -10.00 22.19 0.96
CA ASN A 136 -9.84 23.47 0.27
C ASN A 136 -9.59 23.23 -1.23
N ALA A 137 -10.57 23.58 -2.04
CA ALA A 137 -10.50 23.48 -3.51
C ALA A 137 -9.47 24.45 -4.11
N ARG A 138 -9.14 25.51 -3.40
CA ARG A 138 -8.16 26.51 -3.81
C ARG A 138 -6.80 26.15 -3.24
N ARG A 139 -5.96 25.51 -4.05
CA ARG A 139 -4.64 25.04 -3.65
C ARG A 139 -3.56 25.81 -4.40
N ASP A 140 -2.95 26.73 -3.70
CA ASP A 140 -1.77 27.45 -4.19
C ASP A 140 -0.51 26.69 -3.78
N GLY A 141 -0.28 25.52 -4.40
CA GLY A 141 0.87 24.65 -4.13
C GLY A 141 0.55 23.37 -3.39
N LEU A 142 1.57 22.77 -2.77
CA LEU A 142 1.45 21.48 -2.09
C LEU A 142 0.87 21.65 -0.68
N THR A 143 -0.08 20.79 -0.32
CA THR A 143 -0.58 20.69 1.06
C THR A 143 0.50 20.22 2.04
N THR A 144 0.31 20.44 3.32
CA THR A 144 1.23 19.97 4.36
C THR A 144 1.43 18.46 4.30
N PHE A 145 0.34 17.71 4.16
CA PHE A 145 0.38 16.25 3.96
C PHE A 145 1.25 15.86 2.78
N ARG A 146 1.04 16.49 1.59
CA ARG A 146 1.79 16.15 0.39
C ARG A 146 3.27 16.47 0.50
N LYS A 147 3.64 17.58 1.13
CA LYS A 147 5.04 17.91 1.44
C LYS A 147 5.68 16.83 2.32
N GLN A 148 5.00 16.40 3.38
CA GLN A 148 5.48 15.34 4.27
C GLN A 148 5.58 13.98 3.53
N ALA A 149 4.62 13.64 2.68
CA ALA A 149 4.68 12.41 1.89
C ALA A 149 5.86 12.40 0.92
N ILE A 150 6.19 13.54 0.30
CA ILE A 150 7.38 13.69 -0.55
C ILE A 150 8.66 13.52 0.27
N GLU A 151 8.75 14.16 1.43
CA GLU A 151 9.90 14.07 2.33
C GLU A 151 10.14 12.63 2.79
N HIS A 152 9.06 11.95 3.17
CA HIS A 152 9.10 10.58 3.69
C HIS A 152 8.93 9.50 2.62
N MET A 153 9.05 9.82 1.33
CA MET A 153 9.01 8.82 0.26
C MET A 153 10.03 7.71 0.51
N ALA A 154 9.61 6.44 0.40
CA ALA A 154 10.40 5.26 0.72
C ALA A 154 10.86 5.14 2.18
N HIS A 155 10.29 5.91 3.10
CA HIS A 155 10.50 5.74 4.54
C HIS A 155 9.38 4.91 5.14
N ILE A 156 9.70 4.08 6.13
CA ILE A 156 8.71 3.47 7.01
C ILE A 156 8.35 4.46 8.10
N VAL A 157 7.08 4.85 8.14
CA VAL A 157 6.54 5.85 9.06
C VAL A 157 5.26 5.35 9.71
N THR A 158 4.85 6.01 10.79
CA THR A 158 3.50 5.88 11.35
C THR A 158 2.59 6.89 10.67
N VAL A 159 1.46 6.45 10.15
CA VAL A 159 0.41 7.31 9.59
C VAL A 159 -0.81 7.25 10.50
N ASN A 160 -1.24 8.41 10.98
CA ASN A 160 -2.45 8.58 11.77
C ASN A 160 -3.53 9.26 10.94
N GLY A 161 -4.77 8.89 11.17
CA GLY A 161 -5.89 9.48 10.46
C GLY A 161 -7.18 8.73 10.66
N THR A 162 -8.06 8.86 9.68
CA THR A 162 -9.36 8.18 9.64
C THR A 162 -9.38 7.17 8.50
N LEU A 163 -9.55 5.90 8.85
CA LEU A 163 -9.76 4.83 7.89
C LEU A 163 -11.20 4.88 7.38
N SER A 164 -11.37 4.94 6.07
CA SER A 164 -12.62 4.71 5.36
C SER A 164 -12.48 3.51 4.44
N VAL A 165 -13.52 2.69 4.36
CA VAL A 165 -13.57 1.54 3.46
C VAL A 165 -14.87 1.62 2.67
N VAL A 166 -14.75 1.80 1.35
CA VAL A 166 -15.87 1.90 0.43
C VAL A 166 -15.66 0.89 -0.69
N ASP A 167 -16.57 -0.04 -0.85
CA ASP A 167 -16.54 -1.10 -1.87
C ASP A 167 -15.18 -1.83 -1.97
N GLY A 168 -14.57 -2.09 -0.81
CA GLY A 168 -13.27 -2.76 -0.70
C GLY A 168 -12.06 -1.82 -0.85
N GLN A 169 -12.24 -0.59 -1.29
CA GLN A 169 -11.16 0.41 -1.34
C GLN A 169 -10.87 0.94 0.07
N LYS A 170 -9.60 0.83 0.48
CA LYS A 170 -9.12 1.27 1.79
C LYS A 170 -8.38 2.60 1.66
N ALA A 171 -8.87 3.63 2.31
CA ALA A 171 -8.22 4.92 2.35
C ALA A 171 -7.99 5.39 3.79
N ILE A 172 -6.85 6.02 4.04
CA ILE A 172 -6.57 6.73 5.28
C ILE A 172 -6.58 8.23 4.95
N TYR A 173 -7.53 8.94 5.53
CA TYR A 173 -7.61 10.38 5.45
C TYR A 173 -6.72 11.00 6.52
N VAL A 174 -5.73 11.75 6.07
CA VAL A 174 -4.68 12.32 6.90
C VAL A 174 -4.96 13.80 7.13
N GLN A 175 -5.14 14.19 8.38
CA GLN A 175 -5.27 15.60 8.74
C GLN A 175 -3.88 16.25 8.74
N GLY A 176 -3.65 17.16 7.82
CA GLY A 176 -2.45 17.99 7.81
C GLY A 176 -2.42 18.89 9.07
N THR A 177 -1.24 19.18 9.59
CA THR A 177 -1.08 20.24 10.58
C THR A 177 -1.03 21.56 9.84
N MET A 178 -2.16 22.22 9.65
CA MET A 178 -2.12 23.64 9.28
C MET A 178 -1.53 24.41 10.47
N LYS A 179 -0.25 24.75 10.36
CA LYS A 179 0.22 25.93 11.08
C LYS A 179 -0.42 27.11 10.35
N LYS A 180 -1.43 27.74 10.96
CA LYS A 180 -1.85 29.08 10.54
C LYS A 180 -0.58 29.95 10.61
N GLN A 181 -0.17 30.48 9.47
CA GLN A 181 0.72 31.64 9.44
C GLN A 181 -0.01 32.84 9.98
#